data_a37d21a0d1340aef5a3c4e1b7b327466
#
_entry.id   a37d21a0d1340aef5a3c4e1b7b327466
#
_cell.length_a   1.000
_cell.length_b   1.000
_cell.length_c   1.000
_cell.angle_alpha   90.00
_cell.angle_beta   90.00
_cell.angle_gamma   90.00
#
_symmetry.space_group_name_H-M   'P 1'
#
loop_
_entity.id
_entity.type
_entity.pdbx_description
1 polymer ?
#
loop_
_entity_poly.entity_id
_entity_poly.type
_entity_poly.pdbx_seq_one_letter_code
_entity_poly.pdbx_strand_id
1 'polypeptide(L)'
;MYYLLKTEPTVYSFAQLQSDRETVWDGVTNPAAVKHLREMHKGDKLIIYHTGDERRAVGSARVLSVDATDPKVPLVRIAVGKAIAHPVNLASIKQSTLFAASPLLNQGRLSVVPLTEAQFEALLAGEL
;
A
#
# COMPACT_ATOMS: atom_id res chain seq x y z
N MET A 1 -12.52 -0.72 2.73
CA MET A 1 -11.70 0.25 2.00
C MET A 1 -10.41 -0.41 1.53
N TYR A 2 -9.79 0.18 0.57
CA TYR A 2 -8.60 -0.36 -0.09
C TYR A 2 -7.53 0.72 -0.19
N TYR A 3 -6.28 0.36 0.10
CA TYR A 3 -5.16 1.30 0.04
C TYR A 3 -3.92 0.60 -0.53
N LEU A 4 -3.00 1.39 -1.06
CA LEU A 4 -1.67 0.95 -1.47
C LEU A 4 -0.66 1.63 -0.54
N LEU A 5 0.25 0.84 0.03
CA LEU A 5 1.32 1.32 0.89
C LEU A 5 2.64 1.22 0.13
N LYS A 6 3.34 2.34 -0.01
CA LYS A 6 4.65 2.37 -0.64
C LYS A 6 5.74 2.19 0.40
N THR A 7 6.73 1.37 0.07
CA THR A 7 7.91 1.17 0.91
C THR A 7 9.16 1.02 0.05
N GLU A 8 10.29 1.56 0.54
CA GLU A 8 11.59 1.31 -0.06
C GLU A 8 12.08 -0.08 0.34
N PRO A 9 12.29 -1.01 -0.61
CA PRO A 9 12.59 -2.41 -0.26
C PRO A 9 13.92 -2.59 0.49
N THR A 10 14.86 -1.64 0.37
CA THR A 10 16.10 -1.69 1.15
C THR A 10 15.89 -1.29 2.60
N VAL A 11 14.77 -0.66 2.94
CA VAL A 11 14.39 -0.26 4.31
C VAL A 11 13.42 -1.27 4.90
N TYR A 12 12.33 -1.56 4.20
CA TYR A 12 11.37 -2.57 4.64
C TYR A 12 10.69 -3.19 3.43
N SER A 13 11.04 -4.44 3.12
CA SER A 13 10.52 -5.16 1.95
C SER A 13 9.29 -6.00 2.27
N PHE A 14 8.57 -6.42 1.24
CA PHE A 14 7.48 -7.38 1.40
C PHE A 14 8.00 -8.71 1.96
N ALA A 15 9.20 -9.14 1.55
CA ALA A 15 9.85 -10.33 2.10
C ALA A 15 10.07 -10.21 3.61
N GLN A 16 10.43 -9.02 4.09
CA GLN A 16 10.57 -8.75 5.52
C GLN A 16 9.21 -8.85 6.22
N LEU A 17 8.17 -8.33 5.60
CA LEU A 17 6.81 -8.45 6.13
C LEU A 17 6.37 -9.91 6.18
N GLN A 18 6.71 -10.71 5.17
CA GLN A 18 6.42 -12.15 5.18
C GLN A 18 7.12 -12.85 6.35
N SER A 19 8.36 -12.48 6.64
CA SER A 19 9.12 -13.02 7.78
C SER A 19 8.52 -12.59 9.11
N ASP A 20 8.15 -11.31 9.23
CA ASP A 20 7.58 -10.75 10.46
C ASP A 20 6.12 -11.15 10.67
N ARG A 21 5.40 -11.45 9.59
CA ARG A 21 3.95 -11.76 9.53
C ARG A 21 3.05 -10.59 9.86
N GLU A 22 3.38 -9.80 10.85
CA GLU A 22 2.68 -8.60 11.29
C GLU A 22 3.67 -7.51 11.58
N THR A 23 3.27 -6.27 11.37
CA THR A 23 4.09 -5.12 11.74
C THR A 23 3.21 -3.91 11.98
N VAL A 24 3.76 -2.90 12.65
CA VAL A 24 3.17 -1.57 12.70
C VAL A 24 3.76 -0.77 11.55
N TRP A 25 2.89 -0.23 10.69
CA TRP A 25 3.32 0.57 9.55
C TRP A 25 3.69 1.97 10.03
N ASP A 26 4.97 2.29 10.02
CA ASP A 26 5.50 3.53 10.57
C ASP A 26 6.34 4.31 9.54
N GLY A 27 6.98 5.39 9.99
CA GLY A 27 7.83 6.21 9.15
C GLY A 27 7.08 7.12 8.17
N VAL A 28 5.76 7.20 8.26
CA VAL A 28 4.94 8.04 7.38
C VAL A 28 4.80 9.43 8.01
N THR A 29 5.30 10.45 7.31
CA THR A 29 5.32 11.84 7.82
C THR A 29 4.51 12.80 6.96
N ASN A 30 4.25 12.48 5.70
CA ASN A 30 3.44 13.33 4.82
C ASN A 30 2.01 13.47 5.39
N PRO A 31 1.49 14.69 5.60
CA PRO A 31 0.18 14.89 6.23
C PRO A 31 -0.99 14.20 5.52
N ALA A 32 -0.99 14.14 4.20
CA ALA A 32 -2.04 13.45 3.44
C ALA A 32 -1.98 11.94 3.66
N ALA A 33 -0.78 11.36 3.68
CA ALA A 33 -0.59 9.94 3.95
C ALA A 33 -0.97 9.60 5.39
N VAL A 34 -0.60 10.43 6.35
CA VAL A 34 -0.98 10.27 7.76
C VAL A 34 -2.50 10.30 7.91
N LYS A 35 -3.18 11.20 7.21
CA LYS A 35 -4.64 11.28 7.20
C LYS A 35 -5.26 9.96 6.72
N HIS A 36 -4.75 9.38 5.65
CA HIS A 36 -5.23 8.10 5.14
C HIS A 36 -5.01 6.97 6.15
N LEU A 37 -3.84 6.91 6.79
CA LEU A 37 -3.58 5.92 7.84
C LEU A 37 -4.59 6.04 8.98
N ARG A 38 -4.86 7.27 9.43
CA ARG A 38 -5.79 7.55 10.52
C ARG A 38 -7.23 7.13 10.19
N GLU A 39 -7.59 7.17 8.91
CA GLU A 39 -8.92 6.82 8.43
C GLU A 39 -9.11 5.33 8.15
N MET A 40 -8.05 4.52 8.24
CA MET A 40 -8.15 3.08 8.03
C MET A 40 -8.96 2.41 9.13
N HIS A 41 -9.54 1.25 8.79
CA HIS A 41 -10.32 0.43 9.70
C HIS A 41 -9.83 -1.02 9.66
N LYS A 42 -10.02 -1.74 10.76
CA LYS A 42 -9.76 -3.18 10.82
C LYS A 42 -10.45 -3.88 9.64
N GLY A 43 -9.69 -4.71 8.94
CA GLY A 43 -10.17 -5.45 7.79
C GLY A 43 -9.95 -4.76 6.45
N ASP A 44 -9.56 -3.49 6.43
CA ASP A 44 -9.20 -2.81 5.19
C ASP A 44 -8.08 -3.56 4.48
N LYS A 45 -8.17 -3.64 3.16
CA LYS A 45 -7.24 -4.41 2.34
C LYS A 45 -6.18 -3.53 1.73
N LEU A 46 -4.96 -4.04 1.68
CA LEU A 46 -3.77 -3.29 1.32
C LEU A 46 -3.00 -3.96 0.19
N ILE A 47 -2.41 -3.15 -0.67
CA ILE A 47 -1.37 -3.57 -1.62
C ILE A 47 -0.05 -2.99 -1.13
N ILE A 48 0.99 -3.81 -1.09
CA ILE A 48 2.35 -3.37 -0.78
C ILE A 48 3.07 -3.11 -2.10
N TYR A 49 3.65 -1.92 -2.21
CA TYR A 49 4.32 -1.44 -3.41
C TYR A 49 5.76 -1.07 -3.07
N HIS A 50 6.72 -1.63 -3.81
CA HIS A 50 8.13 -1.29 -3.68
C HIS A 50 8.46 -0.06 -4.53
N THR A 51 9.09 0.93 -3.91
CA THR A 51 9.60 2.13 -4.57
C THR A 51 11.06 1.92 -5.03
N GLY A 52 11.76 3.00 -5.31
CA GLY A 52 13.16 2.94 -5.75
C GLY A 52 13.29 2.40 -7.15
N ASP A 53 14.17 1.43 -7.33
CA ASP A 53 14.43 0.84 -8.65
C ASP A 53 13.36 -0.16 -9.08
N GLU A 54 12.59 -0.72 -8.15
CA GLU A 54 11.58 -1.74 -8.47
C GLU A 54 10.31 -1.16 -9.06
N ARG A 55 9.73 -0.17 -8.40
CA ARG A 55 8.48 0.52 -8.82
C ARG A 55 7.39 -0.45 -9.25
N ARG A 56 6.97 -1.34 -8.33
CA ARG A 56 5.97 -2.36 -8.62
C ARG A 56 5.19 -2.79 -7.37
N ALA A 57 3.95 -3.22 -7.59
CA ALA A 57 3.12 -3.85 -6.57
C ALA A 57 3.57 -5.31 -6.41
N VAL A 58 3.84 -5.74 -5.18
CA VAL A 58 4.50 -7.03 -4.92
C VAL A 58 3.69 -7.96 -4.03
N GLY A 59 2.75 -7.47 -3.27
CA GLY A 59 1.99 -8.32 -2.36
C GLY A 59 0.80 -7.61 -1.75
N SER A 60 0.05 -8.34 -0.94
CA SER A 60 -1.11 -7.80 -0.22
C SER A 60 -0.92 -7.92 1.29
N ALA A 61 -1.75 -7.17 2.00
CA ALA A 61 -1.82 -7.18 3.46
C ALA A 61 -3.23 -6.75 3.87
N ARG A 62 -3.50 -6.78 5.18
CA ARG A 62 -4.77 -6.27 5.72
C ARG A 62 -4.52 -5.55 7.03
N VAL A 63 -5.39 -4.61 7.35
CA VAL A 63 -5.33 -3.86 8.60
C VAL A 63 -5.88 -4.72 9.74
N LEU A 64 -5.09 -4.86 10.80
CA LEU A 64 -5.50 -5.56 12.01
C LEU A 64 -6.10 -4.59 13.04
N SER A 65 -5.48 -3.43 13.20
CA SER A 65 -5.93 -2.42 14.16
C SER A 65 -5.38 -1.05 13.80
N VAL A 66 -6.07 -0.03 14.27
CA VAL A 66 -5.63 1.36 14.13
C VAL A 66 -5.74 2.03 15.49
N ASP A 67 -4.61 2.57 15.97
CA ASP A 67 -4.57 3.39 17.18
C ASP A 67 -4.28 4.83 16.75
N ALA A 68 -5.29 5.67 16.78
CA ALA A 68 -5.19 7.09 16.44
C ALA A 68 -5.31 7.98 17.68
N THR A 69 -4.88 7.49 18.85
CA THR A 69 -4.84 8.27 20.10
C THR A 69 -4.03 9.54 19.89
N ASP A 70 -2.86 9.44 19.20
CA ASP A 70 -2.17 10.61 18.67
C ASP A 70 -2.51 10.70 17.17
N PRO A 71 -3.36 11.67 16.77
CA PRO A 71 -3.80 11.76 15.37
C PRO A 71 -2.67 12.12 14.40
N LYS A 72 -1.53 12.61 14.90
CA LYS A 72 -0.36 12.93 14.07
C LYS A 72 0.52 11.70 13.83
N VAL A 73 0.40 10.69 14.68
CA VAL A 73 1.19 9.45 14.60
C VAL A 73 0.24 8.26 14.79
N PRO A 74 -0.66 8.02 13.83
CA PRO A 74 -1.54 6.84 13.92
C PRO A 74 -0.69 5.56 13.81
N LEU A 75 -1.01 4.59 14.66
CA LEU A 75 -0.33 3.29 14.66
C LEU A 75 -1.24 2.28 13.97
N VAL A 76 -0.89 1.91 12.75
CA VAL A 76 -1.65 0.94 11.96
C VAL A 76 -0.89 -0.38 11.98
N ARG A 77 -1.46 -1.38 12.65
CA ARG A 77 -0.93 -2.74 12.63
C ARG A 77 -1.51 -3.49 11.44
N ILE A 78 -0.64 -4.12 10.67
CA ILE A 78 -1.02 -4.86 9.47
C ILE A 78 -0.52 -6.29 9.56
N ALA A 79 -1.22 -7.20 8.86
CA ALA A 79 -0.81 -8.58 8.68
C ALA A 79 -0.54 -8.85 7.20
N VAL A 80 0.46 -9.68 6.94
CA VAL A 80 0.80 -10.08 5.57
C VAL A 80 -0.34 -10.88 4.94
N GLY A 81 -0.59 -10.62 3.67
CA GLY A 81 -1.50 -11.41 2.85
C GLY A 81 -0.74 -12.32 1.90
N LYS A 82 -1.02 -12.19 0.61
CA LYS A 82 -0.42 -13.04 -0.44
C LYS A 82 0.58 -12.27 -1.26
N ALA A 83 1.66 -12.93 -1.68
CA ALA A 83 2.53 -12.40 -2.72
C ALA A 83 1.76 -12.34 -4.05
N ILE A 84 1.98 -11.29 -4.83
CA ILE A 84 1.44 -11.18 -6.18
C ILE A 84 2.33 -12.03 -7.08
N ALA A 85 1.73 -13.05 -7.73
CA ALA A 85 2.48 -14.00 -8.57
C ALA A 85 3.18 -13.29 -9.73
N HIS A 86 2.53 -12.29 -10.31
CA HIS A 86 3.07 -11.46 -11.38
C HIS A 86 3.08 -10.00 -10.92
N PRO A 87 4.15 -9.54 -10.25
CA PRO A 87 4.23 -8.16 -9.78
C PRO A 87 3.92 -7.14 -10.87
N VAL A 88 3.13 -6.13 -10.53
CA VAL A 88 2.65 -5.13 -11.48
C VAL A 88 3.51 -3.89 -11.39
N ASN A 89 4.26 -3.58 -12.44
CA ASN A 89 5.13 -2.42 -12.47
C ASN A 89 4.37 -1.12 -12.78
N LEU A 90 4.99 0.01 -12.43
CA LEU A 90 4.41 1.33 -12.62
C LEU A 90 4.13 1.63 -14.10
N ALA A 91 4.97 1.16 -15.02
CA ALA A 91 4.77 1.38 -16.44
C ALA A 91 3.44 0.77 -16.92
N SER A 92 3.12 -0.45 -16.47
CA SER A 92 1.83 -1.09 -16.77
C SER A 92 0.66 -0.33 -16.15
N ILE A 93 0.82 0.14 -14.92
CA ILE A 93 -0.20 0.93 -14.23
C ILE A 93 -0.50 2.22 -14.99
N LYS A 94 0.53 2.91 -15.46
CA LYS A 94 0.39 4.16 -16.24
C LYS A 94 -0.38 3.96 -17.54
N GLN A 95 -0.30 2.78 -18.14
CA GLN A 95 -0.99 2.47 -19.40
C GLN A 95 -2.44 2.05 -19.17
N SER A 96 -2.82 1.75 -17.94
CA SER A 96 -4.17 1.30 -17.61
C SER A 96 -5.14 2.47 -17.44
N THR A 97 -6.26 2.45 -18.15
CA THR A 97 -7.32 3.45 -17.96
C THR A 97 -7.93 3.38 -16.56
N LEU A 98 -7.83 2.23 -15.90
CA LEU A 98 -8.34 2.00 -14.55
C LEU A 98 -7.68 2.93 -13.52
N PHE A 99 -6.42 3.36 -13.78
CA PHE A 99 -5.66 4.21 -12.89
C PHE A 99 -5.54 5.66 -13.37
N ALA A 100 -6.23 6.05 -14.44
CA ALA A 100 -6.06 7.36 -15.08
C ALA A 100 -6.21 8.55 -14.10
N ALA A 101 -7.15 8.44 -13.15
CA ALA A 101 -7.39 9.49 -12.16
C ALA A 101 -6.84 9.15 -10.77
N SER A 102 -6.04 8.08 -10.65
CA SER A 102 -5.53 7.62 -9.35
C SER A 102 -4.46 8.58 -8.79
N PRO A 103 -4.51 8.87 -7.48
CA PRO A 103 -3.42 9.58 -6.81
C PRO A 103 -2.07 8.87 -6.94
N LEU A 104 -2.05 7.56 -7.20
CA LEU A 104 -0.81 6.82 -7.46
C LEU A 104 -0.01 7.45 -8.60
N LEU A 105 -0.69 7.91 -9.65
CA LEU A 105 -0.07 8.55 -10.81
C LEU A 105 0.02 10.07 -10.65
N ASN A 106 -0.99 10.70 -10.05
CA ASN A 106 -1.11 12.15 -9.99
C ASN A 106 -0.40 12.76 -8.78
N GLN A 107 -0.14 11.97 -7.75
CA GLN A 107 0.54 12.38 -6.51
C GLN A 107 1.66 11.40 -6.19
N GLY A 108 2.71 11.43 -7.01
CA GLY A 108 3.79 10.44 -6.96
C GLY A 108 4.52 10.35 -5.61
N ARG A 109 4.45 11.39 -4.78
CA ARG A 109 5.09 11.40 -3.45
C ARG A 109 4.17 10.91 -2.34
N LEU A 110 2.90 10.65 -2.63
CA LEU A 110 1.96 10.12 -1.65
C LEU A 110 2.28 8.65 -1.40
N SER A 111 2.65 8.32 -0.16
CA SER A 111 3.10 6.96 0.21
C SER A 111 1.96 6.04 0.69
N VAL A 112 0.79 6.59 0.95
CA VAL A 112 -0.43 5.84 1.30
C VAL A 112 -1.50 6.31 0.33
N VAL A 113 -1.89 5.45 -0.59
CA VAL A 113 -2.76 5.81 -1.72
C VAL A 113 -4.09 5.06 -1.60
N PRO A 114 -5.23 5.78 -1.58
CA PRO A 114 -6.53 5.10 -1.63
C PRO A 114 -6.72 4.43 -2.99
N LEU A 115 -7.32 3.25 -2.97
CA LEU A 115 -7.65 2.47 -4.16
C LEU A 115 -9.15 2.22 -4.23
N THR A 116 -9.66 2.06 -5.44
CA THR A 116 -10.98 1.47 -5.65
C THR A 116 -10.87 -0.05 -5.51
N GLU A 117 -12.00 -0.72 -5.31
CA GLU A 117 -12.03 -2.18 -5.28
C GLU A 117 -11.48 -2.77 -6.59
N ALA A 118 -11.89 -2.22 -7.73
CA ALA A 118 -11.44 -2.68 -9.05
C ALA A 118 -9.92 -2.54 -9.20
N GLN A 119 -9.34 -1.43 -8.74
CA GLN A 119 -7.90 -1.22 -8.76
C GLN A 119 -7.18 -2.24 -7.89
N PHE A 120 -7.68 -2.47 -6.68
CA PHE A 120 -7.11 -3.46 -5.75
C PHE A 120 -7.13 -4.85 -6.37
N GLU A 121 -8.26 -5.27 -6.90
CA GLU A 121 -8.41 -6.62 -7.49
C GLU A 121 -7.49 -6.80 -8.71
N ALA A 122 -7.37 -5.78 -9.56
CA ALA A 122 -6.49 -5.85 -10.72
C ALA A 122 -5.01 -5.98 -10.34
N LEU A 123 -4.58 -5.23 -9.31
CA LEU A 123 -3.20 -5.35 -8.80
C LEU A 123 -2.96 -6.71 -8.16
N LEU A 124 -3.89 -7.17 -7.34
CA LEU A 124 -3.77 -8.47 -6.66
C LEU A 124 -3.68 -9.63 -7.66
N ALA A 125 -4.46 -9.56 -8.73
CA ALA A 125 -4.46 -10.57 -9.78
C ALA A 125 -3.24 -10.50 -10.70
N GLY A 126 -2.52 -9.37 -10.70
CA GLY A 126 -1.41 -9.15 -11.63
C GLY A 126 -1.87 -8.99 -13.07
N GLU A 127 -3.06 -8.45 -13.29
CA GLU A 127 -3.70 -8.37 -14.61
C GLU A 127 -3.65 -6.95 -15.22
N LEU A 128 -2.49 -6.36 -15.22
CA LEU A 128 -2.30 -5.04 -15.85
C LEU A 128 -1.22 -5.05 -16.91
#